data_ac480d5a491152c1dd4e59221572d585
#
_entry.id   ac480d5a491152c1dd4e59221572d585
#
_cell.length_a   1.000
_cell.length_b   1.000
_cell.length_c   1.000
_cell.angle_alpha   90.00
_cell.angle_beta   90.00
_cell.angle_gamma   90.00
#
_symmetry.space_group_name_H-M   'P 1'
#
loop_
_entity.id
_entity.type
_entity.pdbx_description
1 polymer ?
#
loop_
_entity_poly.entity_id
_entity_poly.type
_entity_poly.pdbx_seq_one_letter_code
_entity_poly.pdbx_strand_id
1 'polypeptide(L)'
;MRTPSPVFANVAFLRIPGFDGRPVAQQASLKERLEARLREAIAGMPAAERIVLDADDGLAVVLFGEPARALDLAQSLRAAPGEEPLKVGVNHGPIAVTARDAGGVVFGDGITAAAAASGFATAGKTLVTAAFARMMEATRPDRAAELAPAGEFTDARVRLHAFYTPDPQRLVARRNRLAAHALVGILLIVSLGLAGRSVIRYLLPPRPAIVEFDVRPKGEVLIDGLSYGPTPPLLEVEVPPGRHHILVRSGRNPPVDVRVDLEPGERMSVTHSFAGERPAPKPGGFLRDLGRDVGRALGLAK
;
A
#
# COMPACT_ATOMS: atom_id res chain seq x y z
N MET A 1 -17.90 3.41 58.00
CA MET A 1 -18.06 2.83 56.66
C MET A 1 -17.12 3.59 55.71
N ARG A 2 -16.15 2.91 55.09
CA ARG A 2 -15.33 3.54 54.00
C ARG A 2 -16.19 3.64 52.74
N THR A 3 -16.37 4.82 52.22
CA THR A 3 -16.99 5.02 50.91
C THR A 3 -16.10 4.31 49.87
N PRO A 4 -16.63 3.38 49.03
CA PRO A 4 -15.82 2.74 48.01
C PRO A 4 -15.30 3.77 47.02
N SER A 5 -13.99 3.80 46.81
CA SER A 5 -13.41 4.65 45.77
C SER A 5 -13.81 4.11 44.39
N PRO A 6 -14.31 4.93 43.49
CA PRO A 6 -14.63 4.50 42.15
C PRO A 6 -13.36 4.09 41.37
N VAL A 7 -13.46 2.96 40.67
CA VAL A 7 -12.42 2.45 39.79
C VAL A 7 -12.94 2.53 38.34
N PHE A 8 -12.10 2.94 37.40
CA PHE A 8 -12.44 2.92 35.98
C PHE A 8 -12.25 1.52 35.42
N ALA A 9 -13.26 1.03 34.72
CA ALA A 9 -13.26 -0.31 34.11
C ALA A 9 -13.94 -0.29 32.74
N ASN A 10 -13.66 -1.31 31.95
CA ASN A 10 -14.34 -1.58 30.69
C ASN A 10 -15.50 -2.52 30.94
N VAL A 11 -16.68 -2.18 30.47
CA VAL A 11 -17.90 -2.98 30.68
C VAL A 11 -18.48 -3.38 29.33
N ALA A 12 -18.66 -4.70 29.15
CA ALA A 12 -19.43 -5.26 28.05
C ALA A 12 -20.79 -5.76 28.58
N PHE A 13 -21.89 -5.20 28.10
CA PHE A 13 -23.24 -5.64 28.40
C PHE A 13 -23.80 -6.49 27.28
N LEU A 14 -24.15 -7.73 27.60
CA LEU A 14 -24.65 -8.73 26.64
C LEU A 14 -26.15 -8.92 26.89
N ARG A 15 -26.99 -8.40 26.00
CA ARG A 15 -28.44 -8.42 26.15
C ARG A 15 -29.05 -9.45 25.20
N ILE A 16 -29.96 -10.28 25.71
CA ILE A 16 -30.76 -11.24 24.93
C ILE A 16 -31.96 -10.48 24.34
N PRO A 17 -32.13 -10.43 23.02
CA PRO A 17 -33.25 -9.72 22.40
C PRO A 17 -34.60 -10.35 22.75
N GLY A 18 -35.60 -9.51 23.13
CA GLY A 18 -36.97 -9.95 23.40
C GLY A 18 -37.09 -10.94 24.56
N PHE A 19 -36.16 -10.89 25.56
CA PHE A 19 -36.10 -11.79 26.68
C PHE A 19 -37.39 -11.82 27.49
N ASP A 20 -37.93 -10.64 27.89
CA ASP A 20 -39.08 -10.49 28.78
C ASP A 20 -40.39 -11.05 28.16
N GLY A 21 -40.49 -11.10 26.84
CA GLY A 21 -41.65 -11.65 26.12
C GLY A 21 -41.65 -13.19 26.00
N ARG A 22 -40.66 -13.89 26.55
CA ARG A 22 -40.51 -15.34 26.41
C ARG A 22 -41.01 -16.13 27.62
N PRO A 23 -41.50 -17.37 27.41
CA PRO A 23 -41.79 -18.27 28.54
C PRO A 23 -40.59 -18.45 29.45
N VAL A 24 -40.83 -18.59 30.78
CA VAL A 24 -39.77 -18.71 31.79
C VAL A 24 -38.77 -19.83 31.50
N ALA A 25 -39.26 -21.00 31.07
CA ALA A 25 -38.37 -22.12 30.69
C ALA A 25 -37.41 -21.76 29.54
N GLN A 26 -37.87 -20.96 28.59
CA GLN A 26 -37.04 -20.49 27.48
C GLN A 26 -36.05 -19.42 27.96
N GLN A 27 -36.48 -18.54 28.86
CA GLN A 27 -35.59 -17.54 29.46
C GLN A 27 -34.43 -18.23 30.22
N ALA A 28 -34.72 -19.25 31.00
CA ALA A 28 -33.72 -20.02 31.72
C ALA A 28 -32.71 -20.67 30.78
N SER A 29 -33.20 -21.36 29.73
CA SER A 29 -32.33 -22.01 28.75
C SER A 29 -31.47 -21.03 28.00
N LEU A 30 -31.96 -19.83 27.66
CA LEU A 30 -31.19 -18.77 27.00
C LEU A 30 -30.08 -18.22 27.88
N LYS A 31 -30.38 -18.03 29.19
CA LYS A 31 -29.38 -17.60 30.17
C LYS A 31 -28.27 -18.63 30.32
N GLU A 32 -28.63 -19.90 30.55
CA GLU A 32 -27.64 -21.01 30.69
C GLU A 32 -26.70 -21.07 29.47
N ARG A 33 -27.23 -20.95 28.26
CA ARG A 33 -26.41 -20.94 27.05
C ARG A 33 -25.50 -19.72 26.99
N LEU A 34 -26.02 -18.53 27.32
CA LEU A 34 -25.21 -17.31 27.33
C LEU A 34 -24.10 -17.42 28.40
N GLU A 35 -24.37 -17.93 29.57
CA GLU A 35 -23.36 -18.18 30.63
C GLU A 35 -22.30 -19.18 30.18
N ALA A 36 -22.70 -20.27 29.54
CA ALA A 36 -21.77 -21.27 29.00
C ALA A 36 -20.82 -20.68 27.98
N ARG A 37 -21.36 -19.91 26.99
CA ARG A 37 -20.57 -19.21 26.01
C ARG A 37 -19.63 -18.16 26.62
N LEU A 38 -20.13 -17.40 27.58
CA LEU A 38 -19.30 -16.41 28.27
C LEU A 38 -18.15 -17.10 29.02
N ARG A 39 -18.45 -18.20 29.74
CA ARG A 39 -17.44 -18.97 30.50
C ARG A 39 -16.34 -19.48 29.60
N GLU A 40 -16.67 -19.97 28.41
CA GLU A 40 -15.70 -20.38 27.39
C GLU A 40 -14.87 -19.20 26.90
N ALA A 41 -15.51 -18.09 26.52
CA ALA A 41 -14.84 -16.91 26.00
C ALA A 41 -13.86 -16.27 27.01
N ILE A 42 -14.16 -16.36 28.32
CA ILE A 42 -13.30 -15.77 29.35
C ILE A 42 -12.40 -16.81 30.06
N ALA A 43 -12.36 -18.07 29.60
CA ALA A 43 -11.58 -19.13 30.27
C ALA A 43 -10.09 -18.80 30.39
N GLY A 44 -9.51 -18.13 29.43
CA GLY A 44 -8.10 -17.68 29.41
C GLY A 44 -7.83 -16.37 30.18
N MET A 45 -8.84 -15.72 30.76
CA MET A 45 -8.66 -14.45 31.49
C MET A 45 -8.48 -14.71 32.99
N PRO A 46 -7.51 -14.06 33.66
CA PRO A 46 -7.37 -14.15 35.12
C PRO A 46 -8.65 -13.72 35.87
N ALA A 47 -9.02 -14.41 36.91
CA ALA A 47 -10.22 -14.08 37.70
C ALA A 47 -10.14 -12.67 38.33
N ALA A 48 -8.95 -12.21 38.69
CA ALA A 48 -8.72 -10.89 39.24
C ALA A 48 -8.96 -9.73 38.24
N GLU A 49 -8.96 -10.02 36.92
CA GLU A 49 -9.14 -9.04 35.88
C GLU A 49 -10.58 -8.92 35.38
N ARG A 50 -11.52 -9.66 35.96
CA ARG A 50 -12.90 -9.71 35.51
C ARG A 50 -13.91 -9.86 36.63
N ILE A 51 -15.10 -9.28 36.45
CA ILE A 51 -16.28 -9.54 37.28
C ILE A 51 -17.45 -9.80 36.30
N VAL A 52 -18.17 -10.90 36.54
CA VAL A 52 -19.40 -11.21 35.78
C VAL A 52 -20.58 -10.89 36.68
N LEU A 53 -21.50 -10.10 36.15
CA LEU A 53 -22.73 -9.69 36.84
C LEU A 53 -23.93 -10.23 36.08
N ASP A 54 -24.86 -10.81 36.84
CA ASP A 54 -26.15 -11.15 36.30
C ASP A 54 -27.00 -9.88 36.07
N ALA A 55 -27.76 -9.86 34.99
CA ALA A 55 -28.74 -8.83 34.68
C ALA A 55 -30.04 -9.50 34.23
N ASP A 56 -31.16 -8.81 34.39
CA ASP A 56 -32.49 -9.41 34.18
C ASP A 56 -32.60 -10.03 32.76
N ASP A 57 -32.11 -9.37 31.73
CA ASP A 57 -32.21 -9.76 30.32
C ASP A 57 -30.87 -10.12 29.65
N GLY A 58 -29.85 -10.43 30.47
CA GLY A 58 -28.51 -10.75 29.94
C GLY A 58 -27.44 -10.86 31.01
N LEU A 59 -26.21 -10.50 30.63
CA LEU A 59 -25.04 -10.48 31.52
C LEU A 59 -24.21 -9.22 31.32
N ALA A 60 -23.60 -8.69 32.37
CA ALA A 60 -22.59 -7.66 32.27
C ALA A 60 -21.23 -8.22 32.67
N VAL A 61 -20.21 -7.92 31.86
CA VAL A 61 -18.82 -8.31 32.15
C VAL A 61 -18.00 -7.06 32.36
N VAL A 62 -17.49 -6.90 33.56
CA VAL A 62 -16.55 -5.84 33.92
C VAL A 62 -15.15 -6.37 33.71
N LEU A 63 -14.33 -5.64 32.97
CA LEU A 63 -12.95 -6.00 32.66
C LEU A 63 -12.01 -4.88 33.11
N PHE A 64 -10.98 -5.27 33.85
CA PHE A 64 -9.90 -4.37 34.23
C PHE A 64 -8.73 -4.49 33.25
N GLY A 65 -8.04 -3.38 33.02
CA GLY A 65 -6.88 -3.33 32.11
C GLY A 65 -7.22 -2.89 30.71
N GLU A 66 -6.70 -3.59 29.70
CA GLU A 66 -6.73 -3.13 28.28
C GLU A 66 -8.14 -3.09 27.69
N PRO A 67 -8.61 -1.94 27.16
CA PRO A 67 -9.96 -1.81 26.61
C PRO A 67 -10.22 -2.73 25.41
N ALA A 68 -9.19 -3.03 24.61
CA ALA A 68 -9.33 -3.89 23.44
C ALA A 68 -9.90 -5.26 23.79
N ARG A 69 -9.58 -5.81 24.97
CA ARG A 69 -10.11 -7.10 25.43
C ARG A 69 -11.64 -7.08 25.59
N ALA A 70 -12.21 -5.96 26.07
CA ALA A 70 -13.66 -5.82 26.18
C ALA A 70 -14.33 -5.78 24.80
N LEU A 71 -13.70 -5.14 23.83
CA LEU A 71 -14.18 -5.10 22.47
C LEU A 71 -14.12 -6.48 21.80
N ASP A 72 -13.00 -7.20 21.97
CA ASP A 72 -12.82 -8.54 21.40
C ASP A 72 -13.83 -9.53 21.99
N LEU A 73 -14.04 -9.50 23.32
CA LEU A 73 -15.08 -10.29 24.00
C LEU A 73 -16.47 -9.97 23.45
N ALA A 74 -16.80 -8.68 23.31
CA ALA A 74 -18.08 -8.24 22.78
C ALA A 74 -18.29 -8.73 21.33
N GLN A 75 -17.27 -8.70 20.51
CA GLN A 75 -17.34 -9.15 19.12
C GLN A 75 -17.47 -10.68 19.01
N SER A 76 -16.76 -11.44 19.83
CA SER A 76 -16.82 -12.90 19.83
C SER A 76 -18.19 -13.44 20.28
N LEU A 77 -18.85 -12.74 21.20
CA LEU A 77 -20.12 -13.17 21.79
C LEU A 77 -21.36 -12.64 21.04
N ARG A 78 -21.28 -11.53 20.28
CA ARG A 78 -22.44 -10.89 19.65
C ARG A 78 -23.22 -11.79 18.69
N ALA A 79 -22.52 -12.68 17.99
CA ALA A 79 -23.12 -13.62 17.03
C ALA A 79 -22.24 -14.87 16.95
N ALA A 80 -22.80 -16.01 17.30
CA ALA A 80 -22.17 -17.32 17.16
C ALA A 80 -23.03 -18.19 16.26
N PRO A 81 -22.45 -19.08 15.44
CA PRO A 81 -23.20 -20.00 14.59
C PRO A 81 -24.17 -20.87 15.41
N GLY A 82 -25.44 -20.93 14.99
CA GLY A 82 -26.48 -21.70 15.69
C GLY A 82 -27.03 -21.07 16.97
N GLU A 83 -26.57 -19.90 17.35
CA GLU A 83 -27.02 -19.18 18.52
C GLU A 83 -27.78 -17.91 18.21
N GLU A 84 -28.63 -17.47 19.12
CA GLU A 84 -29.36 -16.23 18.97
C GLU A 84 -28.39 -15.04 19.06
N PRO A 85 -28.44 -14.10 18.09
CA PRO A 85 -27.55 -12.95 18.08
C PRO A 85 -27.90 -11.97 19.21
N LEU A 86 -26.89 -11.58 19.98
CA LEU A 86 -27.03 -10.67 21.12
C LEU A 86 -27.03 -9.19 20.68
N LYS A 87 -27.62 -8.34 21.52
CA LYS A 87 -27.46 -6.89 21.50
C LYS A 87 -26.33 -6.54 22.48
N VAL A 88 -25.25 -5.93 22.02
CA VAL A 88 -24.06 -5.71 22.85
C VAL A 88 -23.77 -4.23 22.99
N GLY A 89 -23.54 -3.79 24.24
CA GLY A 89 -23.09 -2.44 24.58
C GLY A 89 -21.73 -2.48 25.28
N VAL A 90 -20.80 -1.61 24.85
CA VAL A 90 -19.47 -1.50 25.48
C VAL A 90 -19.22 -0.08 25.96
N ASN A 91 -18.74 0.05 27.19
CA ASN A 91 -18.44 1.33 27.81
C ASN A 91 -17.13 1.28 28.60
N HIS A 92 -16.46 2.41 28.73
CA HIS A 92 -15.41 2.65 29.72
C HIS A 92 -15.90 3.72 30.72
N GLY A 93 -15.91 3.38 32.01
CA GLY A 93 -16.41 4.34 32.97
C GLY A 93 -16.23 3.87 34.44
N PRO A 94 -16.62 4.74 35.38
CA PRO A 94 -16.47 4.46 36.80
C PRO A 94 -17.46 3.38 37.27
N ILE A 95 -16.92 2.49 38.12
CA ILE A 95 -17.68 1.50 38.89
C ILE A 95 -17.23 1.56 40.33
N ALA A 96 -18.08 1.12 41.24
CA ALA A 96 -17.75 0.93 42.63
C ALA A 96 -17.99 -0.52 43.00
N VAL A 97 -17.03 -1.11 43.74
CA VAL A 97 -17.13 -2.47 44.26
C VAL A 97 -17.21 -2.38 45.77
N THR A 98 -18.30 -2.83 46.34
CA THR A 98 -18.45 -2.90 47.80
C THR A 98 -18.37 -4.34 48.25
N ALA A 99 -17.45 -4.64 49.18
CA ALA A 99 -17.44 -5.93 49.83
C ALA A 99 -18.59 -5.99 50.87
N ARG A 100 -19.41 -7.07 50.84
CA ARG A 100 -20.36 -7.43 51.85
C ARG A 100 -20.09 -8.87 52.31
N ASP A 101 -20.49 -9.20 53.51
CA ASP A 101 -20.23 -10.53 54.13
C ASP A 101 -20.78 -11.72 53.32
N ALA A 102 -21.72 -11.48 52.40
CA ALA A 102 -22.33 -12.49 51.53
C ALA A 102 -22.05 -12.31 50.02
N GLY A 103 -21.06 -11.49 49.64
CA GLY A 103 -20.70 -11.21 48.25
C GLY A 103 -20.59 -9.72 47.98
N GLY A 104 -19.75 -9.34 47.00
CA GLY A 104 -19.57 -7.93 46.58
C GLY A 104 -20.71 -7.43 45.74
N VAL A 105 -21.14 -6.18 45.94
CA VAL A 105 -22.05 -5.50 45.05
C VAL A 105 -21.24 -4.57 44.15
N VAL A 106 -21.45 -4.67 42.85
CA VAL A 106 -20.81 -3.83 41.84
C VAL A 106 -21.89 -2.92 41.20
N PHE A 107 -21.66 -1.64 41.20
CA PHE A 107 -22.58 -0.67 40.63
C PHE A 107 -21.80 0.53 40.07
N GLY A 108 -22.45 1.35 39.26
CA GLY A 108 -21.87 2.59 38.75
C GLY A 108 -22.28 2.91 37.34
N ASP A 109 -22.00 4.16 36.94
CA ASP A 109 -22.34 4.70 35.61
C ASP A 109 -21.67 3.92 34.48
N GLY A 110 -20.54 3.28 34.74
CA GLY A 110 -19.87 2.41 33.78
C GLY A 110 -20.76 1.27 33.29
N ILE A 111 -21.50 0.63 34.18
CA ILE A 111 -22.41 -0.48 33.86
C ILE A 111 -23.68 0.06 33.19
N THR A 112 -24.27 1.11 33.79
CA THR A 112 -25.51 1.73 33.27
C THR A 112 -25.35 2.22 31.84
N ALA A 113 -24.21 2.84 31.50
CA ALA A 113 -23.94 3.31 30.15
C ALA A 113 -23.75 2.16 29.14
N ALA A 114 -23.09 1.05 29.55
CA ALA A 114 -23.00 -0.15 28.71
C ALA A 114 -24.37 -0.79 28.46
N ALA A 115 -25.20 -0.89 29.52
CA ALA A 115 -26.57 -1.37 29.42
C ALA A 115 -27.43 -0.50 28.49
N ALA A 116 -27.33 0.84 28.60
CA ALA A 116 -28.00 1.75 27.70
C ALA A 116 -27.57 1.55 26.24
N ALA A 117 -26.25 1.44 25.98
CA ALA A 117 -25.71 1.17 24.64
C ALA A 117 -26.27 -0.16 24.07
N SER A 118 -26.33 -1.23 24.89
CA SER A 118 -26.93 -2.50 24.45
C SER A 118 -28.42 -2.36 24.12
N GLY A 119 -29.13 -1.49 24.83
CA GLY A 119 -30.55 -1.20 24.57
C GLY A 119 -30.79 -0.65 23.17
N PHE A 120 -29.94 0.26 22.71
CA PHE A 120 -30.01 0.86 21.36
C PHE A 120 -29.45 -0.05 20.27
N ALA A 121 -28.64 -1.04 20.60
CA ALA A 121 -28.09 -1.96 19.61
C ALA A 121 -29.20 -2.82 18.96
N THR A 122 -29.03 -3.16 17.70
CA THR A 122 -29.82 -4.22 17.06
C THR A 122 -29.19 -5.58 17.31
N ALA A 123 -29.95 -6.66 17.20
CA ALA A 123 -29.44 -8.02 17.37
C ALA A 123 -28.24 -8.29 16.45
N GLY A 124 -27.19 -8.88 16.98
CA GLY A 124 -25.93 -9.16 16.29
C GLY A 124 -25.04 -7.94 16.10
N LYS A 125 -25.33 -6.79 16.70
CA LYS A 125 -24.52 -5.56 16.64
C LYS A 125 -23.96 -5.20 18.00
N THR A 126 -22.79 -4.58 17.96
CA THR A 126 -22.12 -3.99 19.13
C THR A 126 -22.16 -2.47 18.98
N LEU A 127 -22.65 -1.79 20.01
CA LEU A 127 -22.53 -0.34 20.15
C LEU A 127 -21.51 0.00 21.24
N VAL A 128 -20.70 0.98 20.96
CA VAL A 128 -19.60 1.43 21.81
C VAL A 128 -19.87 2.88 22.18
N THR A 129 -19.72 3.25 23.45
CA THR A 129 -19.91 4.65 23.89
C THR A 129 -18.75 5.54 23.43
N ALA A 130 -19.00 6.85 23.38
CA ALA A 130 -17.95 7.83 23.11
C ALA A 130 -16.81 7.81 24.15
N ALA A 131 -17.12 7.46 25.40
CA ALA A 131 -16.09 7.33 26.45
C ALA A 131 -15.13 6.18 26.17
N PHE A 132 -15.67 5.03 25.75
CA PHE A 132 -14.86 3.89 25.35
C PHE A 132 -14.04 4.18 24.08
N ALA A 133 -14.65 4.81 23.08
CA ALA A 133 -13.97 5.17 21.85
C ALA A 133 -12.75 6.08 22.11
N ARG A 134 -12.89 7.09 22.97
CA ARG A 134 -11.78 7.97 23.38
C ARG A 134 -10.69 7.21 24.15
N MET A 135 -11.07 6.26 25.01
CA MET A 135 -10.09 5.43 25.71
C MET A 135 -9.31 4.55 24.73
N MET A 136 -9.99 3.96 23.73
CA MET A 136 -9.33 3.22 22.65
C MET A 136 -8.36 4.11 21.83
N GLU A 137 -8.76 5.33 21.51
CA GLU A 137 -7.88 6.29 20.81
C GLU A 137 -6.60 6.59 21.58
N ALA A 138 -6.72 6.71 22.92
CA ALA A 138 -5.59 6.99 23.80
C ALA A 138 -4.63 5.80 24.00
N THR A 139 -5.18 4.56 24.01
CA THR A 139 -4.41 3.36 24.37
C THR A 139 -4.07 2.47 23.19
N ARG A 140 -4.95 2.37 22.20
CA ARG A 140 -4.83 1.50 21.02
C ARG A 140 -5.39 2.22 19.77
N PRO A 141 -4.68 3.23 19.25
CA PRO A 141 -5.14 4.01 18.09
C PRO A 141 -5.31 3.14 16.82
N ASP A 142 -4.57 2.06 16.70
CA ASP A 142 -4.71 1.06 15.63
C ASP A 142 -6.12 0.42 15.65
N ARG A 143 -6.58 -0.02 16.82
CA ARG A 143 -7.90 -0.62 17.00
C ARG A 143 -9.02 0.41 17.05
N ALA A 144 -8.76 1.62 17.56
CA ALA A 144 -9.73 2.72 17.53
C ALA A 144 -10.15 3.09 16.11
N ALA A 145 -9.27 2.94 15.13
CA ALA A 145 -9.57 3.16 13.72
C ALA A 145 -10.64 2.20 13.13
N GLU A 146 -10.93 1.08 13.81
CA GLU A 146 -12.02 0.15 13.45
C GLU A 146 -13.40 0.72 13.85
N LEU A 147 -13.44 1.65 14.83
CA LEU A 147 -14.69 2.19 15.33
C LEU A 147 -15.26 3.24 14.37
N ALA A 148 -16.43 2.95 13.82
CA ALA A 148 -17.17 3.86 12.95
C ALA A 148 -18.30 4.56 13.74
N PRO A 149 -18.61 5.83 13.52
CA PRO A 149 -19.80 6.45 14.08
C PRO A 149 -21.05 5.63 13.70
N ALA A 150 -21.85 5.25 14.70
CA ALA A 150 -23.10 4.53 14.50
C ALA A 150 -24.31 5.47 14.48
N GLY A 151 -24.12 6.71 14.90
CA GLY A 151 -25.15 7.73 14.99
C GLY A 151 -25.37 8.25 16.41
N GLU A 152 -26.34 9.15 16.50
CA GLU A 152 -26.82 9.73 17.76
C GLU A 152 -28.18 9.18 18.10
N PHE A 153 -28.36 8.77 19.36
CA PHE A 153 -29.57 8.14 19.84
C PHE A 153 -30.11 8.92 21.05
N THR A 154 -31.38 9.11 21.11
CA THR A 154 -32.02 9.83 22.20
C THR A 154 -32.73 8.84 23.15
N ASP A 155 -32.42 8.91 24.43
CA ASP A 155 -33.08 8.10 25.47
C ASP A 155 -34.43 8.67 25.87
N ALA A 156 -35.20 7.95 26.67
CA ALA A 156 -36.50 8.38 27.18
C ALA A 156 -36.45 9.67 28.02
N ARG A 157 -35.28 10.09 28.46
CA ARG A 157 -35.03 11.34 29.19
C ARG A 157 -34.54 12.47 28.28
N VAL A 158 -34.62 12.28 26.96
CA VAL A 158 -34.22 13.28 25.93
C VAL A 158 -32.72 13.59 25.97
N ARG A 159 -31.90 12.65 26.47
CA ARG A 159 -30.44 12.79 26.44
C ARG A 159 -29.89 12.17 25.16
N LEU A 160 -29.00 12.89 24.52
CA LEU A 160 -28.37 12.47 23.28
C LEU A 160 -27.13 11.61 23.60
N HIS A 161 -27.03 10.46 22.97
CA HIS A 161 -25.93 9.52 23.11
C HIS A 161 -25.28 9.27 21.74
N ALA A 162 -24.02 9.65 21.59
CA ALA A 162 -23.25 9.27 20.43
C ALA A 162 -22.62 7.88 20.61
N PHE A 163 -22.92 6.98 19.70
CA PHE A 163 -22.35 5.64 19.71
C PHE A 163 -21.50 5.38 18.47
N TYR A 164 -20.59 4.40 18.63
CA TYR A 164 -19.73 3.88 17.60
C TYR A 164 -20.01 2.39 17.44
N THR A 165 -19.64 1.82 16.30
CA THR A 165 -19.75 0.40 16.03
C THR A 165 -18.44 -0.12 15.43
N PRO A 166 -17.99 -1.32 15.83
CA PRO A 166 -16.84 -1.94 15.17
C PRO A 166 -17.17 -2.29 13.73
N ASP A 167 -16.39 -1.75 12.79
CA ASP A 167 -16.49 -2.01 11.35
C ASP A 167 -15.15 -2.53 10.84
N PRO A 168 -14.95 -3.85 10.75
CA PRO A 168 -13.72 -4.45 10.27
C PRO A 168 -13.43 -4.11 8.80
N GLN A 169 -14.45 -3.77 8.01
CA GLN A 169 -14.27 -3.38 6.60
C GLN A 169 -13.66 -1.98 6.47
N ARG A 170 -13.79 -1.14 7.49
CA ARG A 170 -13.27 0.22 7.49
C ARG A 170 -11.75 0.27 7.36
N LEU A 171 -11.03 -0.64 8.03
CA LEU A 171 -9.58 -0.75 7.91
C LEU A 171 -9.15 -1.20 6.52
N VAL A 172 -9.87 -2.18 5.96
CA VAL A 172 -9.63 -2.65 4.60
C VAL A 172 -9.88 -1.53 3.59
N ALA A 173 -10.98 -0.81 3.72
CA ALA A 173 -11.32 0.32 2.86
C ALA A 173 -10.29 1.45 2.96
N ARG A 174 -9.80 1.78 4.18
CA ARG A 174 -8.74 2.77 4.40
C ARG A 174 -7.44 2.34 3.75
N ARG A 175 -7.03 1.08 3.94
CA ARG A 175 -5.82 0.52 3.32
C ARG A 175 -5.90 0.55 1.79
N ASN A 176 -7.05 0.17 1.23
CA ASN A 176 -7.27 0.18 -0.21
C ASN A 176 -7.24 1.59 -0.78
N ARG A 177 -7.79 2.59 -0.09
CA ARG A 177 -7.68 3.99 -0.50
C ARG A 177 -6.23 4.48 -0.49
N LEU A 178 -5.47 4.19 0.57
CA LEU A 178 -4.04 4.54 0.64
C LEU A 178 -3.24 3.86 -0.48
N ALA A 179 -3.49 2.57 -0.74
CA ALA A 179 -2.86 1.85 -1.84
C ALA A 179 -3.22 2.46 -3.21
N ALA A 180 -4.47 2.86 -3.42
CA ALA A 180 -4.90 3.53 -4.65
C ALA A 180 -4.20 4.88 -4.84
N HIS A 181 -4.08 5.70 -3.80
CA HIS A 181 -3.35 6.97 -3.89
C HIS A 181 -1.85 6.76 -4.15
N ALA A 182 -1.23 5.75 -3.52
CA ALA A 182 0.16 5.39 -3.79
C ALA A 182 0.37 4.96 -5.26
N LEU A 183 -0.54 4.15 -5.79
CA LEU A 183 -0.51 3.72 -7.19
C LEU A 183 -0.62 4.90 -8.16
N VAL A 184 -1.56 5.82 -7.91
CA VAL A 184 -1.71 7.05 -8.72
C VAL A 184 -0.43 7.90 -8.65
N GLY A 185 0.17 8.04 -7.47
CA GLY A 185 1.44 8.75 -7.30
C GLY A 185 2.57 8.13 -8.12
N ILE A 186 2.71 6.81 -8.10
CA ILE A 186 3.72 6.08 -8.89
C ILE A 186 3.48 6.29 -10.39
N LEU A 187 2.23 6.18 -10.85
CA LEU A 187 1.88 6.39 -12.26
C LEU A 187 2.21 7.81 -12.73
N LEU A 188 1.96 8.82 -11.89
CA LEU A 188 2.32 10.21 -12.21
C LEU A 188 3.84 10.39 -12.31
N ILE A 189 4.63 9.82 -11.39
CA ILE A 189 6.10 9.88 -11.45
C ILE A 189 6.63 9.20 -12.71
N VAL A 190 6.12 8.01 -13.05
CA VAL A 190 6.52 7.29 -14.25
C VAL A 190 6.15 8.07 -15.51
N SER A 191 4.93 8.63 -15.58
CA SER A 191 4.48 9.45 -16.70
C SER A 191 5.33 10.70 -16.89
N LEU A 192 5.67 11.39 -15.80
CA LEU A 192 6.54 12.57 -15.82
C LEU A 192 7.96 12.20 -16.24
N GLY A 193 8.48 11.07 -15.80
CA GLY A 193 9.79 10.55 -16.21
C GLY A 193 9.85 10.23 -17.70
N LEU A 194 8.82 9.57 -18.24
CA LEU A 194 8.71 9.25 -19.67
C LEU A 194 8.57 10.52 -20.52
N ALA A 195 7.73 11.46 -20.10
CA ALA A 195 7.57 12.75 -20.76
C ALA A 195 8.88 13.55 -20.76
N GLY A 196 9.57 13.61 -19.61
CA GLY A 196 10.87 14.27 -19.49
C GLY A 196 11.92 13.66 -20.42
N ARG A 197 11.97 12.32 -20.49
CA ARG A 197 12.88 11.60 -21.42
C ARG A 197 12.60 11.94 -22.89
N SER A 198 11.32 12.06 -23.26
CA SER A 198 10.92 12.45 -24.63
C SER A 198 11.32 13.88 -24.96
N VAL A 199 11.13 14.81 -24.02
CA VAL A 199 11.54 16.20 -24.16
C VAL A 199 13.07 16.33 -24.31
N ILE A 200 13.83 15.61 -23.47
CA ILE A 200 15.30 15.59 -23.54
C ILE A 200 15.77 15.07 -24.91
N ARG A 201 15.16 14.00 -25.41
CA ARG A 201 15.48 13.47 -26.76
C ARG A 201 15.18 14.47 -27.87
N TYR A 202 14.14 15.26 -27.72
CA TYR A 202 13.79 16.30 -28.73
C TYR A 202 14.74 17.51 -28.69
N LEU A 203 15.14 17.91 -27.45
CA LEU A 203 16.00 19.09 -27.23
C LEU A 203 17.49 18.81 -27.43
N LEU A 204 17.96 17.58 -27.23
CA LEU A 204 19.35 17.19 -27.48
C LEU A 204 19.41 16.24 -28.71
N PRO A 205 19.65 16.76 -29.92
CA PRO A 205 19.84 15.91 -31.07
C PRO A 205 21.04 14.97 -30.85
N PRO A 206 21.00 13.75 -31.37
CA PRO A 206 22.10 12.83 -31.30
C PRO A 206 23.38 13.42 -31.88
N ARG A 207 24.54 13.10 -31.29
CA ARG A 207 25.82 13.59 -31.78
C ARG A 207 26.01 13.17 -33.25
N PRO A 208 26.45 14.08 -34.17
CA PRO A 208 26.71 13.72 -35.55
C PRO A 208 27.85 12.71 -35.63
N ALA A 209 27.80 11.81 -36.56
CA ALA A 209 28.91 10.97 -36.95
C ALA A 209 29.86 11.72 -37.87
N ILE A 210 31.11 11.37 -37.89
CA ILE A 210 32.15 12.01 -38.70
C ILE A 210 32.67 10.99 -39.72
N VAL A 211 32.56 11.32 -41.00
CA VAL A 211 33.13 10.54 -42.11
C VAL A 211 34.38 11.21 -42.62
N GLU A 212 35.53 10.56 -42.47
CA GLU A 212 36.84 11.00 -42.97
C GLU A 212 37.07 10.46 -44.39
N PHE A 213 37.55 11.29 -45.33
CA PHE A 213 37.83 10.90 -46.69
C PHE A 213 39.32 11.00 -47.01
N ASP A 214 39.95 9.87 -47.46
CA ASP A 214 41.29 9.81 -48.01
C ASP A 214 41.20 9.25 -49.43
N VAL A 215 40.91 10.13 -50.38
CA VAL A 215 40.70 9.74 -51.78
C VAL A 215 41.82 10.34 -52.66
N ARG A 216 42.47 9.50 -53.46
CA ARG A 216 43.58 9.93 -54.33
C ARG A 216 43.32 9.57 -55.80
N PRO A 217 43.71 10.40 -56.75
CA PRO A 217 44.30 11.73 -56.59
C PRO A 217 43.23 12.81 -56.29
N LYS A 218 41.98 12.65 -56.71
CA LYS A 218 40.88 13.59 -56.49
C LYS A 218 39.54 12.91 -56.74
N GLY A 219 38.56 13.16 -55.91
CA GLY A 219 37.20 12.67 -56.08
C GLY A 219 36.16 13.68 -55.60
N GLU A 220 34.95 13.64 -56.12
CA GLU A 220 33.81 14.39 -55.64
C GLU A 220 32.99 13.49 -54.69
N VAL A 221 32.73 13.95 -53.46
CA VAL A 221 31.99 13.23 -52.45
C VAL A 221 30.53 13.63 -52.53
N LEU A 222 29.66 12.65 -52.66
CA LEU A 222 28.20 12.79 -52.51
C LEU A 222 27.74 11.91 -51.37
N ILE A 223 26.92 12.48 -50.49
CA ILE A 223 26.26 11.74 -49.40
C ILE A 223 24.75 11.91 -49.59
N ASP A 224 24.02 10.81 -49.68
CA ASP A 224 22.58 10.79 -49.96
C ASP A 224 22.16 11.63 -51.20
N GLY A 225 23.04 11.69 -52.18
CA GLY A 225 22.81 12.45 -53.41
C GLY A 225 23.15 13.93 -53.34
N LEU A 226 23.55 14.47 -52.21
CA LEU A 226 24.03 15.84 -52.01
C LEU A 226 25.55 15.90 -52.20
N SER A 227 26.04 16.83 -53.06
CA SER A 227 27.49 17.02 -53.26
C SER A 227 28.07 17.84 -52.11
N TYR A 228 29.11 17.31 -51.43
CA TYR A 228 29.86 17.97 -50.39
C TYR A 228 31.18 18.60 -50.94
N GLY A 229 31.48 18.32 -52.18
CA GLY A 229 32.64 18.90 -52.86
C GLY A 229 33.76 17.91 -53.14
N PRO A 230 34.89 18.45 -53.71
CA PRO A 230 36.02 17.59 -54.05
C PRO A 230 36.91 17.24 -52.83
N THR A 231 37.42 16.01 -52.79
CA THR A 231 38.41 15.57 -51.81
C THR A 231 39.71 15.19 -52.53
N PRO A 232 40.91 15.71 -52.17
CA PRO A 232 41.14 16.87 -51.28
C PRO A 232 40.63 18.18 -51.91
N PRO A 233 40.30 19.24 -51.16
CA PRO A 233 40.64 19.47 -49.74
C PRO A 233 39.65 18.94 -48.68
N LEU A 234 38.48 18.40 -49.08
CA LEU A 234 37.51 17.86 -48.13
C LEU A 234 38.13 16.64 -47.43
N LEU A 235 38.35 16.73 -46.10
CA LEU A 235 38.92 15.66 -45.30
C LEU A 235 37.91 14.97 -44.43
N GLU A 236 36.91 15.68 -43.91
CA GLU A 236 35.87 15.14 -43.01
C GLU A 236 34.51 15.83 -43.28
N VAL A 237 33.43 15.08 -43.02
CA VAL A 237 32.05 15.55 -43.08
C VAL A 237 31.30 15.06 -41.89
N GLU A 238 30.57 15.97 -41.22
CA GLU A 238 29.61 15.60 -40.18
C GLU A 238 28.30 15.17 -40.85
N VAL A 239 27.81 13.99 -40.46
CA VAL A 239 26.58 13.38 -40.98
C VAL A 239 25.70 12.98 -39.80
N PRO A 240 24.37 13.16 -39.89
CA PRO A 240 23.47 12.63 -38.85
C PRO A 240 23.68 11.13 -38.68
N PRO A 241 23.44 10.57 -37.48
CA PRO A 241 23.49 9.11 -37.33
C PRO A 241 22.37 8.44 -38.10
N GLY A 242 22.64 7.25 -38.62
CA GLY A 242 21.70 6.47 -39.41
C GLY A 242 22.27 5.93 -40.68
N ARG A 243 21.39 5.48 -41.58
CA ARG A 243 21.80 4.91 -42.90
C ARG A 243 22.08 6.01 -43.89
N HIS A 244 23.31 5.97 -44.43
CA HIS A 244 23.74 6.93 -45.43
C HIS A 244 24.32 6.18 -46.63
N HIS A 245 24.15 6.82 -47.80
CA HIS A 245 24.67 6.35 -49.05
C HIS A 245 25.80 7.30 -49.52
N ILE A 246 27.03 6.85 -49.41
CA ILE A 246 28.24 7.61 -49.77
C ILE A 246 28.70 7.20 -51.15
N LEU A 247 28.77 8.17 -52.08
CA LEU A 247 29.23 7.96 -53.43
C LEU A 247 30.42 8.88 -53.69
N VAL A 248 31.53 8.30 -54.11
CA VAL A 248 32.73 9.08 -54.52
C VAL A 248 32.97 8.91 -55.99
N ARG A 249 32.98 10.01 -56.74
CA ARG A 249 33.19 10.07 -58.21
C ARG A 249 34.55 10.68 -58.51
N SER A 250 35.27 10.10 -59.49
CA SER A 250 36.52 10.68 -59.98
C SER A 250 36.60 10.55 -61.50
N GLY A 251 36.23 11.61 -62.20
CA GLY A 251 36.28 11.73 -63.69
C GLY A 251 35.56 10.57 -64.40
N ARG A 252 36.32 9.77 -65.19
CA ARG A 252 35.79 8.61 -65.94
C ARG A 252 35.91 7.28 -65.21
N ASN A 253 36.44 7.28 -64.00
CA ASN A 253 36.58 6.05 -63.18
C ASN A 253 35.23 5.60 -62.67
N PRO A 254 35.02 4.27 -62.43
CA PRO A 254 33.80 3.78 -61.79
C PRO A 254 33.67 4.39 -60.39
N PRO A 255 32.47 4.86 -60.03
CA PRO A 255 32.24 5.47 -58.73
C PRO A 255 32.41 4.46 -57.60
N VAL A 256 32.89 4.92 -56.46
CA VAL A 256 32.88 4.15 -55.20
C VAL A 256 31.54 4.36 -54.53
N ASP A 257 30.80 3.27 -54.34
CA ASP A 257 29.47 3.25 -53.71
C ASP A 257 29.57 2.49 -52.39
N VAL A 258 29.31 3.20 -51.30
CA VAL A 258 29.37 2.64 -49.92
C VAL A 258 28.09 2.97 -49.18
N ARG A 259 27.43 1.95 -48.69
CA ARG A 259 26.27 2.12 -47.79
C ARG A 259 26.69 1.83 -46.36
N VAL A 260 26.44 2.77 -45.46
CA VAL A 260 26.88 2.73 -44.08
C VAL A 260 25.71 2.99 -43.14
N ASP A 261 25.78 2.42 -41.96
CA ASP A 261 24.85 2.70 -40.85
C ASP A 261 25.70 3.27 -39.72
N LEU A 262 25.60 4.58 -39.47
CA LEU A 262 26.48 5.33 -38.59
C LEU A 262 25.82 5.49 -37.21
N GLU A 263 26.56 5.09 -36.16
CA GLU A 263 26.12 5.33 -34.79
C GLU A 263 26.37 6.80 -34.35
N PRO A 264 25.63 7.32 -33.34
CA PRO A 264 25.84 8.67 -32.84
C PRO A 264 27.29 8.88 -32.33
N GLY A 265 28.01 9.82 -32.93
CA GLY A 265 29.39 10.16 -32.62
C GLY A 265 30.44 9.21 -33.17
N GLU A 266 30.07 8.30 -34.04
CA GLU A 266 30.99 7.38 -34.72
C GLU A 266 31.92 8.13 -35.68
N ARG A 267 33.18 7.66 -35.79
CA ARG A 267 34.14 8.10 -36.78
C ARG A 267 34.45 6.98 -37.75
N MET A 268 34.17 7.22 -39.03
CA MET A 268 34.41 6.25 -40.09
C MET A 268 35.37 6.87 -41.15
N SER A 269 36.33 6.07 -41.65
CA SER A 269 37.21 6.51 -42.73
C SER A 269 36.89 5.78 -44.03
N VAL A 270 36.72 6.56 -45.14
CA VAL A 270 36.58 6.04 -46.48
C VAL A 270 37.88 6.33 -47.23
N THR A 271 38.66 5.28 -47.47
CA THR A 271 39.96 5.39 -48.21
C THR A 271 39.83 4.72 -49.54
N HIS A 272 40.12 5.47 -50.64
CA HIS A 272 40.12 4.93 -51.99
C HIS A 272 41.19 5.58 -52.90
N SER A 273 41.80 4.78 -53.77
CA SER A 273 42.75 5.27 -54.81
C SER A 273 42.25 4.91 -56.19
N PHE A 274 41.98 5.91 -56.99
CA PHE A 274 41.51 5.78 -58.39
C PHE A 274 42.66 5.60 -59.41
N ALA A 275 43.90 5.85 -59.06
CA ALA A 275 45.05 5.69 -59.91
C ALA A 275 45.98 4.63 -59.35
N GLY A 276 45.92 3.40 -59.74
CA GLY A 276 46.79 2.27 -59.54
C GLY A 276 47.91 2.26 -58.47
N GLU A 277 47.99 3.28 -57.63
CA GLU A 277 48.95 3.45 -56.58
C GLU A 277 48.43 2.81 -55.31
N ARG A 278 49.04 1.70 -54.87
CA ARG A 278 48.74 1.02 -53.60
C ARG A 278 49.01 2.00 -52.46
N PRO A 279 48.05 2.30 -51.60
CA PRO A 279 48.28 3.07 -50.36
C PRO A 279 49.26 2.34 -49.49
N ALA A 280 50.27 3.05 -49.00
CA ALA A 280 51.21 2.50 -48.01
C ALA A 280 50.42 2.08 -46.76
N PRO A 281 50.68 0.91 -46.14
CA PRO A 281 49.99 0.46 -44.95
C PRO A 281 50.26 1.41 -43.79
N LYS A 282 49.20 2.02 -43.23
CA LYS A 282 49.29 2.83 -42.00
C LYS A 282 49.82 1.93 -40.84
N PRO A 283 50.89 2.34 -40.14
CA PRO A 283 51.35 1.59 -38.96
C PRO A 283 50.35 1.81 -37.83
N GLY A 284 49.54 0.82 -37.48
CA GLY A 284 48.70 0.86 -36.30
C GLY A 284 47.48 -0.06 -36.26
N GLY A 285 47.10 -0.70 -37.39
CA GLY A 285 45.88 -1.53 -37.41
C GLY A 285 46.04 -2.98 -36.91
N PHE A 286 47.27 -3.50 -36.91
CA PHE A 286 47.50 -4.92 -36.70
C PHE A 286 47.31 -5.42 -35.25
N LEU A 287 47.40 -4.53 -34.27
CA LEU A 287 47.26 -4.92 -32.86
C LEU A 287 45.84 -4.91 -32.31
N ARG A 288 44.89 -4.36 -33.09
CA ARG A 288 43.48 -4.29 -32.61
C ARG A 288 42.66 -5.54 -32.96
N ASP A 289 42.99 -6.20 -34.06
CA ASP A 289 42.30 -7.45 -34.46
C ASP A 289 42.75 -8.68 -33.68
N LEU A 290 44.03 -8.73 -33.24
CA LEU A 290 44.53 -9.84 -32.41
C LEU A 290 43.86 -9.90 -31.02
N GLY A 291 43.37 -8.76 -30.50
CA GLY A 291 42.71 -8.72 -29.18
C GLY A 291 41.27 -9.27 -29.21
N ARG A 292 40.58 -9.22 -30.37
CA ARG A 292 39.22 -9.74 -30.50
C ARG A 292 39.17 -11.26 -30.68
N ASP A 293 40.07 -11.83 -31.40
CA ASP A 293 40.09 -13.27 -31.65
C ASP A 293 40.59 -14.08 -30.44
N VAL A 294 41.49 -13.52 -29.63
CA VAL A 294 41.95 -14.18 -28.38
C VAL A 294 40.90 -14.17 -27.30
N GLY A 295 40.06 -13.11 -27.21
CA GLY A 295 38.97 -13.04 -26.24
C GLY A 295 37.82 -14.03 -26.53
N ARG A 296 37.65 -14.41 -27.81
CA ARG A 296 36.63 -15.40 -28.23
C ARG A 296 37.09 -16.84 -28.04
N ALA A 297 38.39 -17.07 -28.07
CA ALA A 297 39.00 -18.41 -27.87
C ALA A 297 39.13 -18.81 -26.42
N LEU A 298 39.11 -17.85 -25.47
CA LEU A 298 39.30 -18.13 -24.03
C LEU A 298 38.01 -18.10 -23.19
N GLY A 299 36.83 -17.92 -23.78
CA GLY A 299 35.59 -18.13 -23.08
C GLY A 299 35.32 -17.18 -21.88
N LEU A 300 36.00 -16.03 -21.81
CA LEU A 300 35.86 -15.04 -20.74
C LEU A 300 34.97 -13.84 -21.19
N ALA A 301 33.69 -14.13 -21.45
CA ALA A 301 32.69 -13.07 -21.52
C ALA A 301 31.54 -13.49 -20.59
N LYS A 302 31.46 -12.80 -19.50
CA LYS A 302 30.24 -12.70 -18.70
C LYS A 302 29.64 -11.34 -18.91
#